data_8d1faf5f5ac1091781054aa30fe1163d
#
_entry.id   8d1faf5f5ac1091781054aa30fe1163d
#
_cell.length_a   1.000
_cell.length_b   1.000
_cell.length_c   1.000
_cell.angle_alpha   90.00
_cell.angle_beta   90.00
_cell.angle_gamma   90.00
#
_symmetry.space_group_name_H-M   'P 1'
#
loop_
_entity.id
_entity.type
_entity.pdbx_description
1 polymer ?
#
loop_
_entity_poly.entity_id
_entity_poly.type
_entity_poly.pdbx_seq_one_letter_code
_entity_poly.pdbx_strand_id
1 'polypeptide(L)' 'MPHVIVKLWPGKSDAQKKRLSEKIVQDVMDVLDYRADSVSVAFEEVRSSDWEAHVYQPDIKAKWDMLAKKPGCSM' A
#
# COMPACT_ATOMS: atom_id res chain seq x y z
N MET A 1 -14.69 -5.72 5.97
CA MET A 1 -13.43 -6.47 5.82
C MET A 1 -12.44 -5.72 4.94
N PRO A 2 -11.75 -4.71 5.43
CA PRO A 2 -10.75 -4.04 4.61
C PRO A 2 -9.45 -4.83 4.51
N HIS A 3 -8.88 -4.85 3.32
CA HIS A 3 -7.58 -5.44 3.04
C HIS A 3 -6.70 -4.40 2.37
N VAL A 4 -5.55 -4.11 2.96
CA VAL A 4 -4.63 -3.09 2.47
C VAL A 4 -3.37 -3.76 1.94
N ILE A 5 -2.99 -3.43 0.73
CA ILE A 5 -1.75 -3.92 0.13
C ILE A 5 -0.84 -2.72 -0.11
N VAL A 6 0.37 -2.80 0.43
CA VAL A 6 1.40 -1.81 0.20
C VAL A 6 2.42 -2.41 -0.76
N LYS A 7 2.50 -1.85 -1.96
CA LYS A 7 3.53 -2.24 -2.93
C LYS A 7 4.64 -1.21 -2.86
N LEU A 8 5.88 -1.68 -2.72
CA LEU A 8 7.01 -0.79 -2.50
C LEU A 8 8.29 -1.43 -3.06
N TRP A 9 9.32 -0.61 -3.27
CA TRP A 9 10.64 -1.10 -3.62
C TRP A 9 11.26 -1.81 -2.42
N PRO A 10 12.11 -2.82 -2.65
CA PRO A 10 12.84 -3.47 -1.57
C PRO A 10 13.80 -2.51 -0.86
N GLY A 11 14.19 -2.86 0.34
CA GLY A 11 15.19 -2.11 1.09
C GLY A 11 14.73 -1.60 2.44
N LYS A 12 13.44 -1.67 2.73
CA LYS A 12 12.95 -1.29 4.05
C LYS A 12 13.05 -2.48 5.01
N SER A 13 13.31 -2.18 6.28
CA SER A 13 13.47 -3.23 7.29
C SER A 13 12.14 -3.86 7.67
N ASP A 14 12.21 -5.05 8.26
CA ASP A 14 11.02 -5.72 8.78
C ASP A 14 10.41 -4.92 9.92
N ALA A 15 11.24 -4.26 10.74
CA ALA A 15 10.75 -3.40 11.83
C ALA A 15 9.96 -2.21 11.28
N GLN A 16 10.42 -1.60 10.20
CA GLN A 16 9.69 -0.49 9.57
C GLN A 16 8.35 -0.97 9.00
N LYS A 17 8.33 -2.11 8.34
CA LYS A 17 7.09 -2.66 7.79
C LYS A 17 6.12 -3.04 8.89
N LYS A 18 6.60 -3.63 9.98
CA LYS A 18 5.75 -3.97 11.13
C LYS A 18 5.12 -2.71 11.73
N ARG A 19 5.93 -1.68 11.94
CA ARG A 19 5.43 -0.42 12.48
C ARG A 19 4.38 0.22 11.57
N LEU A 20 4.63 0.20 10.26
CA LEU A 20 3.67 0.74 9.31
C LEU A 20 2.36 -0.06 9.32
N SER A 21 2.43 -1.39 9.36
CA SER A 21 1.23 -2.21 9.40
C SER A 21 0.39 -1.93 10.63
N GLU A 22 1.03 -1.74 11.80
CA GLU A 22 0.31 -1.40 13.03
C GLU A 22 -0.40 -0.06 12.92
N LYS A 23 0.25 0.93 12.33
CA LYS A 23 -0.36 2.25 12.11
C LYS A 23 -1.51 2.19 11.10
N ILE A 24 -1.36 1.42 10.03
CA ILE A 24 -2.43 1.25 9.05
C ILE A 24 -3.65 0.61 9.71
N VAL A 25 -3.46 -0.45 10.48
CA VAL A 25 -4.57 -1.10 11.18
C VAL A 25 -5.26 -0.12 12.13
N GLN A 26 -4.47 0.64 12.91
CA GLN A 26 -5.04 1.61 13.84
C GLN A 26 -5.85 2.69 13.11
N ASP A 27 -5.32 3.21 12.01
CA ASP A 27 -6.00 4.25 11.24
C ASP A 27 -7.30 3.73 10.60
N VAL A 28 -7.28 2.51 10.08
CA VAL A 28 -8.49 1.90 9.52
C VAL A 28 -9.55 1.73 10.60
N MET A 29 -9.15 1.29 11.78
CA MET A 29 -10.09 1.16 12.90
C MET A 29 -10.69 2.50 13.30
N ASP A 30 -9.86 3.52 13.40
CA ASP A 30 -10.29 4.83 13.89
C ASP A 30 -11.14 5.58 12.86
N VAL A 31 -10.77 5.52 11.61
CA VAL A 31 -11.43 6.31 10.55
C VAL A 31 -12.65 5.60 9.99
N LEU A 32 -12.56 4.29 9.78
CA LEU A 32 -13.61 3.51 9.13
C LEU A 32 -14.49 2.73 10.11
N ASP A 33 -14.19 2.81 11.40
CA ASP A 33 -14.97 2.15 12.45
C ASP A 33 -14.99 0.62 12.29
N TYR A 34 -13.84 0.02 12.06
CA TYR A 34 -13.66 -1.42 12.03
C TYR A 34 -12.92 -1.91 13.26
N ARG A 35 -13.08 -3.19 13.56
CA ARG A 35 -12.31 -3.87 14.60
C ARG A 35 -11.03 -4.42 14.01
N ALA A 36 -10.01 -4.60 14.84
CA ALA A 36 -8.69 -5.06 14.38
C ALA A 36 -8.77 -6.40 13.65
N ASP A 37 -9.64 -7.31 14.08
CA ASP A 37 -9.77 -8.63 13.46
C ASP A 37 -10.40 -8.60 12.06
N SER A 38 -10.93 -7.46 11.65
CA SER A 38 -11.48 -7.28 10.30
C SER A 38 -10.44 -6.78 9.29
N VAL A 39 -9.29 -6.30 9.76
CA VAL A 39 -8.30 -5.61 8.93
C VAL A 39 -7.12 -6.52 8.64
N SER A 40 -6.74 -6.61 7.38
CA SER A 40 -5.52 -7.29 6.99
C SER A 40 -4.62 -6.35 6.18
N VAL A 41 -3.30 -6.53 6.33
CA VAL A 41 -2.30 -5.73 5.64
C VAL A 41 -1.25 -6.65 5.06
N ALA A 42 -0.91 -6.44 3.80
CA ALA A 42 0.15 -7.18 3.13
C ALA A 42 1.16 -6.21 2.53
N PHE A 43 2.40 -6.66 2.41
CA PHE A 43 3.46 -5.92 1.74
C PHE A 43 3.96 -6.75 0.55
N GLU A 44 4.03 -6.13 -0.61
CA GLU A 44 4.58 -6.75 -1.81
C GLU A 44 5.79 -5.94 -2.25
N GLU A 45 6.97 -6.53 -2.13
CA GLU A 45 8.20 -5.88 -2.59
C GLU A 45 8.37 -6.13 -4.08
N VAL A 46 8.49 -5.04 -4.84
CA VAL A 46 8.65 -5.07 -6.29
C VAL A 46 9.93 -4.32 -6.64
N ARG A 47 10.84 -4.98 -7.34
CA ARG A 47 12.10 -4.33 -7.74
C ARG A 47 11.83 -3.14 -8.66
N SER A 48 12.69 -2.14 -8.58
CA SER A 48 12.51 -0.93 -9.39
C SER A 48 12.47 -1.24 -10.88
N SER A 49 13.21 -2.26 -11.34
CA SER A 49 13.20 -2.68 -12.74
C SER A 49 11.86 -3.25 -13.19
N ASP A 50 11.05 -3.76 -12.25
CA ASP A 50 9.75 -4.35 -12.54
C ASP A 50 8.59 -3.41 -12.21
N TRP A 51 8.88 -2.29 -11.57
CA TRP A 51 7.86 -1.38 -11.04
C TRP A 51 6.92 -0.86 -12.12
N GLU A 52 7.45 -0.41 -13.25
CA GLU A 52 6.61 0.15 -14.30
C GLU A 52 5.59 -0.86 -14.80
N ALA A 53 6.05 -2.07 -15.14
CA ALA A 53 5.16 -3.09 -15.72
C ALA A 53 4.18 -3.67 -14.70
N HIS A 54 4.62 -3.85 -13.46
CA HIS A 54 3.83 -4.56 -12.46
C HIS A 54 3.01 -3.66 -11.55
N VAL A 55 3.38 -2.39 -11.41
CA VAL A 55 2.70 -1.47 -10.50
C VAL A 55 2.24 -0.20 -11.22
N TYR A 56 3.16 0.52 -11.86
CA TYR A 56 2.80 1.82 -12.42
C TYR A 56 1.71 1.70 -13.49
N GLN A 57 1.89 0.82 -14.46
CA GLN A 57 0.91 0.68 -15.54
C GLN A 57 -0.44 0.16 -15.05
N PRO A 58 -0.50 -1.00 -14.34
CA PRO A 58 -1.80 -1.56 -13.98
C PRO A 58 -2.49 -0.88 -12.80
N ASP A 59 -1.72 -0.38 -11.83
CA ASP A 59 -2.31 0.09 -10.57
C ASP A 59 -2.41 1.61 -10.49
N ILE A 60 -1.53 2.33 -11.18
CA ILE A 60 -1.47 3.79 -11.09
C ILE A 60 -2.00 4.43 -12.36
N LYS A 61 -1.35 4.18 -13.49
CA LYS A 61 -1.72 4.83 -14.75
C LYS A 61 -3.11 4.40 -15.21
N ALA A 62 -3.38 3.10 -15.22
CA ALA A 62 -4.67 2.57 -15.67
C ALA A 62 -5.82 2.99 -14.77
N LYS A 63 -5.54 3.30 -13.50
CA LYS A 63 -6.54 3.68 -12.50
C LYS A 63 -6.39 5.13 -12.05
N TRP A 64 -5.79 5.96 -12.88
CA TRP A 64 -5.41 7.32 -12.52
C TRP A 64 -6.55 8.12 -11.87
N ASP A 65 -7.74 8.07 -12.46
CA ASP A 65 -8.89 8.84 -11.95
C ASP A 65 -9.48 8.26 -10.68
N MET A 66 -9.09 7.03 -10.30
CA MET A 66 -9.57 6.37 -9.10
C MET A 66 -8.64 6.53 -7.91
N LEU A 67 -7.46 7.12 -8.10
CA LEU A 67 -6.50 7.26 -7.02
C LEU A 67 -6.97 8.29 -6.02
N ALA A 68 -6.99 7.92 -4.73
CA ALA A 68 -7.31 8.85 -3.65
C ALA A 68 -6.24 9.93 -3.54
N LYS A 69 -5.00 9.57 -3.85
CA LYS A 69 -3.88 10.52 -3.91
C LYS A 69 -2.98 10.13 -5.07
N LYS A 70 -2.73 11.07 -5.96
CA LYS A 70 -1.85 10.85 -7.10
C LYS A 70 -0.39 11.12 -6.73
N PRO A 71 0.56 10.35 -7.30
CA PRO A 71 1.97 10.64 -7.07
C PRO A 71 2.39 11.94 -7.74
N GLY A 72 3.38 12.60 -7.16
CA GLY A 72 3.94 13.83 -7.74
C GLY A 72 4.97 13.58 -8.83
N CYS A 73 5.38 12.33 -9.02
CA CYS A 73 6.32 11.94 -10.06
C CYS A 73 5.68 10.88 -10.95
N SER A 74 6.21 10.70 -12.17
CA SER A 74 5.61 9.81 -13.16
C SER A 74 5.88 8.33 -12.88
N MET A 75 6.77 8.02 -11.98
CA MET A 75 7.06 6.64 -11.54
C MET A 75 7.47 6.63 -10.06
#